data_97165616712469fcfb5106df9e9e884c
#
_entry.id   97165616712469fcfb5106df9e9e884c
#
_cell.length_a   1.000
_cell.length_b   1.000
_cell.length_c   1.000
_cell.angle_alpha   90.00
_cell.angle_beta   90.00
_cell.angle_gamma   90.00
#
_symmetry.space_group_name_H-M   'P 1'
#
loop_
_entity.id
_entity.type
_entity.pdbx_description
1 polymer ?
#
loop_
_entity_poly.entity_id
_entity_poly.type
_entity_poly.pdbx_seq_one_letter_code
_entity_poly.pdbx_strand_id
1 'polypeptide(L)'
;MEMVEFRSGSETCKAVLTRPKGASGDIPLVIMAGGWCYTKEIVMPWYSKFFEDLGCATLRFDYRRFGESSGEPRQHINPWDQIEDYRNALTFAEGLPGIDMSRTGVWGISYSGGHVLIVAALDPRPAFAISTIPVVDGYQTMRRVHGETRFAMLNRMIMDDRRARAQGKPSGRMPMSPEKDPNLELTSWPFPHVYSGFAAIKKNEAPRHEHWNTIESVELLLQYKAAPFCERIVETPVMMTLAQGDNITSADLEAETFNAITNPNKVFASVSGVDHMSLYTNRDHLAKVGKVQAAWLKNLLASMG
;
A
#
# COMPACT_ATOMS: atom_id res chain seq x y z
N MET A 1 -10.06 -19.73 4.25
CA MET A 1 -9.96 -18.66 3.22
C MET A 1 -11.33 -18.48 2.62
N GLU A 2 -11.88 -17.29 2.71
CA GLU A 2 -13.25 -16.93 2.32
C GLU A 2 -13.22 -15.68 1.47
N MET A 3 -13.97 -15.67 0.35
CA MET A 3 -14.18 -14.45 -0.45
C MET A 3 -15.28 -13.64 0.20
N VAL A 4 -14.98 -12.40 0.51
CA VAL A 4 -15.91 -11.45 1.11
C VAL A 4 -15.91 -10.13 0.33
N GLU A 5 -16.88 -9.29 0.58
CA GLU A 5 -16.96 -7.97 -0.04
C GLU A 5 -17.51 -6.94 0.94
N PHE A 6 -17.11 -5.69 0.75
CA PHE A 6 -17.62 -4.57 1.53
C PHE A 6 -17.88 -3.34 0.66
N ARG A 7 -18.81 -2.51 1.08
CA ARG A 7 -19.09 -1.25 0.39
C ARG A 7 -18.03 -0.20 0.73
N SER A 8 -17.63 0.55 -0.31
CA SER A 8 -16.77 1.71 -0.16
C SER A 8 -17.24 2.84 -1.07
N GLY A 9 -17.96 3.81 -0.50
CA GLY A 9 -18.72 4.79 -1.26
C GLY A 9 -19.84 4.14 -2.08
N SER A 10 -19.89 4.43 -3.37
CA SER A 10 -20.80 3.78 -4.33
C SER A 10 -20.32 2.40 -4.79
N GLU A 11 -19.06 2.05 -4.51
CA GLU A 11 -18.39 0.88 -5.05
C GLU A 11 -18.39 -0.29 -4.05
N THR A 12 -18.00 -1.47 -4.56
CA THR A 12 -17.82 -2.70 -3.77
C THR A 12 -16.38 -3.14 -3.88
N CYS A 13 -15.69 -3.24 -2.74
CA CYS A 13 -14.36 -3.79 -2.65
C CYS A 13 -14.42 -5.31 -2.41
N LYS A 14 -13.67 -6.08 -3.22
CA LYS A 14 -13.55 -7.53 -3.08
C LYS A 14 -12.34 -7.87 -2.21
N ALA A 15 -12.53 -8.80 -1.29
CA ALA A 15 -11.51 -9.16 -0.33
C ALA A 15 -11.44 -10.68 -0.09
N VAL A 16 -10.32 -11.10 0.48
CA VAL A 16 -10.10 -12.46 0.98
C VAL A 16 -9.88 -12.39 2.48
N LEU A 17 -10.79 -12.95 3.23
CA LEU A 17 -10.66 -13.16 4.68
C LEU A 17 -10.03 -14.54 4.92
N THR A 18 -8.91 -14.57 5.63
CA THR A 18 -8.29 -15.83 6.08
C THR A 18 -8.30 -15.86 7.60
N ARG A 19 -8.77 -16.96 8.16
CA ARG A 19 -8.71 -17.22 9.62
C ARG A 19 -7.72 -18.36 9.88
N PRO A 20 -6.91 -18.31 10.95
CA PRO A 20 -6.06 -19.41 11.35
C PRO A 20 -6.89 -20.66 11.63
N LYS A 21 -6.35 -21.85 11.31
CA LYS A 21 -7.01 -23.11 11.60
C LYS A 21 -7.14 -23.33 13.10
N GLY A 22 -8.34 -23.71 13.53
CA GLY A 22 -8.61 -23.98 14.95
C GLY A 22 -8.72 -22.73 15.83
N ALA A 23 -8.76 -21.54 15.26
CA ALA A 23 -9.01 -20.34 16.02
C ALA A 23 -10.38 -20.41 16.72
N SER A 24 -10.40 -20.06 18.01
CA SER A 24 -11.61 -20.00 18.83
C SER A 24 -11.64 -18.67 19.57
N GLY A 25 -12.85 -18.14 19.80
CA GLY A 25 -13.04 -16.82 20.39
C GLY A 25 -12.71 -15.68 19.42
N ASP A 26 -12.59 -14.48 19.95
CA ASP A 26 -12.29 -13.29 19.16
C ASP A 26 -10.78 -13.16 18.95
N ILE A 27 -10.34 -13.10 17.70
CA ILE A 27 -8.95 -13.08 17.29
C ILE A 27 -8.55 -11.74 16.68
N PRO A 28 -7.26 -11.34 16.76
CA PRO A 28 -6.73 -10.15 16.08
C PRO A 28 -6.94 -10.22 14.57
N LEU A 29 -7.08 -9.06 13.93
CA LEU A 29 -7.18 -8.97 12.47
C LEU A 29 -6.11 -8.00 11.92
N VAL A 30 -5.50 -8.37 10.79
CA VAL A 30 -4.66 -7.49 9.99
C VAL A 30 -5.34 -7.19 8.67
N ILE A 31 -5.75 -5.93 8.47
CA ILE A 31 -6.35 -5.45 7.22
C ILE A 31 -5.23 -5.00 6.28
N MET A 32 -5.20 -5.53 5.06
CA MET A 32 -4.07 -5.40 4.15
C MET A 32 -4.51 -4.95 2.76
N ALA A 33 -3.83 -3.96 2.19
CA ALA A 33 -3.93 -3.63 0.78
C ALA A 33 -2.57 -3.29 0.17
N GLY A 34 -2.49 -3.32 -1.15
CA GLY A 34 -1.25 -3.18 -1.88
C GLY A 34 -0.92 -1.76 -2.30
N GLY A 35 0.22 -1.59 -2.98
CA GLY A 35 0.70 -0.32 -3.50
C GLY A 35 0.10 0.07 -4.86
N TRP A 36 0.94 0.70 -5.69
CA TRP A 36 0.54 1.27 -6.97
C TRP A 36 0.11 0.20 -7.99
N CYS A 37 -1.10 0.26 -8.52
CA CYS A 37 -1.70 -0.70 -9.46
C CYS A 37 -1.84 -2.14 -8.93
N TYR A 38 -1.83 -2.37 -7.61
CA TYR A 38 -1.85 -3.72 -7.07
C TYR A 38 -3.25 -4.31 -7.02
N THR A 39 -3.26 -5.64 -7.08
CA THR A 39 -4.39 -6.48 -6.69
C THR A 39 -4.03 -7.26 -5.42
N LYS A 40 -5.04 -7.76 -4.73
CA LYS A 40 -4.90 -8.48 -3.44
C LYS A 40 -4.05 -9.75 -3.50
N GLU A 41 -3.70 -10.21 -4.70
CA GLU A 41 -2.82 -11.35 -4.92
C GLU A 41 -1.33 -10.99 -4.88
N ILE A 42 -0.97 -9.68 -5.07
CA ILE A 42 0.42 -9.25 -5.15
C ILE A 42 1.02 -9.16 -3.75
N VAL A 43 2.00 -9.97 -3.46
CA VAL A 43 2.79 -10.16 -2.23
C VAL A 43 2.01 -10.35 -0.93
N MET A 44 0.81 -9.80 -0.80
CA MET A 44 0.01 -9.87 0.42
C MET A 44 -0.25 -11.30 0.91
N PRO A 45 -0.50 -12.31 0.04
CA PRO A 45 -0.61 -13.70 0.50
C PRO A 45 0.63 -14.23 1.21
N TRP A 46 1.82 -13.69 0.90
CA TRP A 46 3.08 -14.09 1.53
C TRP A 46 3.31 -13.39 2.85
N TYR A 47 3.01 -12.09 2.93
CA TYR A 47 3.08 -11.35 4.19
C TYR A 47 2.02 -11.82 5.19
N SER A 48 0.80 -12.11 4.73
CA SER A 48 -0.30 -12.55 5.60
C SER A 48 0.04 -13.80 6.40
N LYS A 49 0.85 -14.72 5.83
CA LYS A 49 1.27 -15.93 6.55
C LYS A 49 2.02 -15.65 7.84
N PHE A 50 2.85 -14.62 7.88
CA PHE A 50 3.56 -14.24 9.11
C PHE A 50 2.60 -13.81 10.22
N PHE A 51 1.48 -13.19 9.87
CA PHE A 51 0.46 -12.77 10.84
C PHE A 51 -0.49 -13.93 11.17
N GLU A 52 -0.85 -14.75 10.20
CA GLU A 52 -1.65 -15.96 10.39
C GLU A 52 -0.95 -16.96 11.34
N ASP A 53 0.38 -17.08 11.25
CA ASP A 53 1.21 -17.91 12.13
C ASP A 53 1.24 -17.38 13.59
N LEU A 54 0.89 -16.10 13.82
CA LEU A 54 0.71 -15.50 15.14
C LEU A 54 -0.73 -15.66 15.68
N GLY A 55 -1.62 -16.30 14.92
CA GLY A 55 -3.03 -16.45 15.29
C GLY A 55 -3.93 -15.29 14.86
N CYS A 56 -3.44 -14.36 14.03
CA CYS A 56 -4.26 -13.29 13.48
C CYS A 56 -5.08 -13.77 12.27
N ALA A 57 -6.30 -13.27 12.13
CA ALA A 57 -6.97 -13.26 10.84
C ALA A 57 -6.31 -12.21 9.92
N THR A 58 -6.47 -12.39 8.60
CA THR A 58 -6.04 -11.39 7.62
C THR A 58 -7.17 -11.08 6.64
N LEU A 59 -7.37 -9.80 6.34
CA LEU A 59 -8.31 -9.32 5.33
C LEU A 59 -7.53 -8.59 4.24
N ARG A 60 -7.33 -9.24 3.10
CA ARG A 60 -6.62 -8.66 1.93
C ARG A 60 -7.64 -8.23 0.90
N PHE A 61 -7.61 -6.97 0.46
CA PHE A 61 -8.63 -6.45 -0.45
C PHE A 61 -8.04 -5.76 -1.68
N ASP A 62 -8.82 -5.77 -2.77
CA ASP A 62 -8.62 -4.89 -3.92
C ASP A 62 -9.27 -3.55 -3.64
N TYR A 63 -8.54 -2.46 -3.85
CA TYR A 63 -9.13 -1.12 -3.85
C TYR A 63 -10.23 -1.01 -4.91
N ARG A 64 -11.17 -0.09 -4.71
CA ARG A 64 -12.12 0.28 -5.78
C ARG A 64 -11.36 0.56 -7.08
N ARG A 65 -11.94 0.17 -8.23
CA ARG A 65 -11.36 0.31 -9.58
C ARG A 65 -10.21 -0.64 -9.90
N PHE A 66 -9.83 -1.56 -9.00
CA PHE A 66 -8.74 -2.52 -9.18
C PHE A 66 -9.23 -3.96 -9.04
N GLY A 67 -8.50 -4.90 -9.65
CA GLY A 67 -8.74 -6.32 -9.50
C GLY A 67 -10.20 -6.73 -9.75
N GLU A 68 -10.81 -7.36 -8.74
CA GLU A 68 -12.21 -7.80 -8.76
C GLU A 68 -13.18 -6.76 -8.18
N SER A 69 -12.68 -5.67 -7.60
CA SER A 69 -13.50 -4.58 -7.06
C SER A 69 -14.16 -3.78 -8.18
N SER A 70 -15.34 -3.22 -7.89
CA SER A 70 -16.07 -2.37 -8.83
C SER A 70 -15.47 -0.97 -8.95
N GLY A 71 -16.00 -0.19 -9.88
CA GLY A 71 -15.71 1.23 -10.07
C GLY A 71 -15.02 1.57 -11.38
N GLU A 72 -15.36 2.75 -11.88
CA GLU A 72 -14.80 3.35 -13.07
C GLU A 72 -14.28 4.77 -12.78
N PRO A 73 -13.32 5.27 -13.55
CA PRO A 73 -12.55 4.55 -14.57
C PRO A 73 -11.61 3.50 -13.93
N ARG A 74 -11.44 2.36 -14.63
CA ARG A 74 -10.50 1.32 -14.15
C ARG A 74 -9.08 1.88 -14.05
N GLN A 75 -8.29 1.34 -13.13
CA GLN A 75 -6.88 1.71 -12.91
C GLN A 75 -6.68 3.20 -12.55
N HIS A 76 -7.70 3.86 -12.03
CA HIS A 76 -7.60 5.21 -11.50
C HIS A 76 -7.26 5.16 -10.02
N ILE A 77 -6.09 5.70 -9.67
CA ILE A 77 -5.59 5.75 -8.30
C ILE A 77 -5.88 7.14 -7.73
N ASN A 78 -6.81 7.20 -6.81
CA ASN A 78 -7.01 8.36 -5.95
C ASN A 78 -6.60 7.97 -4.53
N PRO A 79 -5.55 8.56 -3.95
CA PRO A 79 -5.07 8.17 -2.62
C PRO A 79 -6.12 8.33 -1.53
N TRP A 80 -6.99 9.33 -1.64
CA TRP A 80 -8.05 9.58 -0.66
C TRP A 80 -9.16 8.52 -0.73
N ASP A 81 -9.50 8.07 -1.95
CA ASP A 81 -10.41 6.94 -2.12
C ASP A 81 -9.81 5.65 -1.53
N GLN A 82 -8.49 5.41 -1.72
CA GLN A 82 -7.82 4.24 -1.19
C GLN A 82 -7.69 4.27 0.34
N ILE A 83 -7.45 5.43 0.93
CA ILE A 83 -7.48 5.64 2.38
C ILE A 83 -8.90 5.37 2.91
N GLU A 84 -9.93 5.84 2.22
CA GLU A 84 -11.31 5.59 2.58
C GLU A 84 -11.70 4.10 2.44
N ASP A 85 -11.12 3.38 1.46
CA ASP A 85 -11.30 1.93 1.34
C ASP A 85 -10.78 1.17 2.57
N TYR A 86 -9.64 1.58 3.14
CA TYR A 86 -9.16 1.05 4.42
C TYR A 86 -10.13 1.31 5.57
N ARG A 87 -10.64 2.54 5.67
CA ARG A 87 -11.58 2.92 6.74
C ARG A 87 -12.90 2.16 6.63
N ASN A 88 -13.36 1.91 5.40
CA ASN A 88 -14.54 1.09 5.14
C ASN A 88 -14.28 -0.41 5.39
N ALA A 89 -13.05 -0.89 5.17
CA ALA A 89 -12.64 -2.23 5.56
C ALA A 89 -12.63 -2.41 7.10
N LEU A 90 -12.23 -1.37 7.86
CA LEU A 90 -12.36 -1.35 9.32
C LEU A 90 -13.83 -1.42 9.75
N THR A 91 -14.71 -0.62 9.12
CA THR A 91 -16.16 -0.66 9.39
C THR A 91 -16.77 -2.03 9.07
N PHE A 92 -16.34 -2.65 7.98
CA PHE A 92 -16.76 -4.02 7.65
C PHE A 92 -16.28 -5.02 8.72
N ALA A 93 -15.06 -4.86 9.19
CA ALA A 93 -14.47 -5.74 10.21
C ALA A 93 -15.23 -5.71 11.54
N GLU A 94 -15.83 -4.58 11.93
CA GLU A 94 -16.67 -4.45 13.14
C GLU A 94 -17.87 -5.40 13.12
N GLY A 95 -18.37 -5.77 11.93
CA GLY A 95 -19.47 -6.71 11.76
C GLY A 95 -19.05 -8.18 11.62
N LEU A 96 -17.74 -8.48 11.60
CA LEU A 96 -17.26 -9.84 11.41
C LEU A 96 -17.28 -10.64 12.73
N PRO A 97 -17.98 -11.78 12.79
CA PRO A 97 -18.00 -12.60 14.00
C PRO A 97 -16.60 -13.17 14.29
N GLY A 98 -16.21 -13.20 15.57
CA GLY A 98 -14.95 -13.76 16.05
C GLY A 98 -13.70 -12.91 15.69
N ILE A 99 -13.89 -11.61 15.46
CA ILE A 99 -12.80 -10.64 15.30
C ILE A 99 -12.78 -9.69 16.49
N ASP A 100 -11.60 -9.56 17.09
CA ASP A 100 -11.34 -8.59 18.15
C ASP A 100 -10.90 -7.24 17.56
N MET A 101 -11.80 -6.28 17.56
CA MET A 101 -11.50 -4.93 17.06
C MET A 101 -10.45 -4.21 17.90
N SER A 102 -10.33 -4.49 19.18
CA SER A 102 -9.30 -3.89 20.05
C SER A 102 -7.88 -4.37 19.72
N ARG A 103 -7.75 -5.44 18.94
CA ARG A 103 -6.49 -6.01 18.41
C ARG A 103 -6.48 -6.06 16.87
N THR A 104 -7.28 -5.20 16.22
CA THR A 104 -7.33 -5.09 14.75
C THR A 104 -6.47 -3.94 14.28
N GLY A 105 -5.58 -4.19 13.31
CA GLY A 105 -4.72 -3.15 12.76
C GLY A 105 -4.65 -3.18 11.23
N VAL A 106 -3.86 -2.24 10.70
CA VAL A 106 -3.69 -2.04 9.26
C VAL A 106 -2.26 -2.28 8.83
N TRP A 107 -2.09 -2.90 7.67
CA TRP A 107 -0.80 -3.15 7.03
C TRP A 107 -0.81 -2.62 5.60
N GLY A 108 0.28 -1.97 5.19
CA GLY A 108 0.44 -1.49 3.83
C GLY A 108 1.88 -1.56 3.34
N ILE A 109 2.07 -1.66 2.02
CA ILE A 109 3.38 -1.72 1.37
C ILE A 109 3.46 -0.71 0.23
N SER A 110 4.59 -0.04 0.07
CA SER A 110 4.82 0.96 -0.96
C SER A 110 3.81 2.11 -0.83
N TYR A 111 2.97 2.37 -1.83
CA TYR A 111 1.99 3.46 -1.75
C TYR A 111 1.02 3.28 -0.58
N SER A 112 0.52 2.06 -0.36
CA SER A 112 -0.33 1.78 0.81
C SER A 112 0.42 1.85 2.14
N GLY A 113 1.73 1.71 2.15
CA GLY A 113 2.55 1.98 3.33
C GLY A 113 2.38 3.42 3.85
N GLY A 114 2.29 4.38 2.93
CA GLY A 114 1.93 5.76 3.27
C GLY A 114 0.45 5.90 3.69
N HIS A 115 -0.46 5.16 3.05
CA HIS A 115 -1.89 5.23 3.38
C HIS A 115 -2.18 4.79 4.81
N VAL A 116 -1.57 3.70 5.28
CA VAL A 116 -1.82 3.21 6.65
C VAL A 116 -1.35 4.19 7.73
N LEU A 117 -0.35 5.02 7.44
CA LEU A 117 0.04 6.11 8.33
C LEU A 117 -1.06 7.19 8.39
N ILE A 118 -1.64 7.55 7.24
CA ILE A 118 -2.74 8.51 7.20
C ILE A 118 -4.00 7.91 7.84
N VAL A 119 -4.30 6.63 7.62
CA VAL A 119 -5.41 5.93 8.30
C VAL A 119 -5.23 5.99 9.80
N ALA A 120 -4.04 5.66 10.35
CA ALA A 120 -3.76 5.74 11.78
C ALA A 120 -3.88 7.16 12.35
N ALA A 121 -3.68 8.19 11.51
CA ALA A 121 -3.81 9.60 11.91
C ALA A 121 -5.26 10.11 11.90
N LEU A 122 -6.14 9.50 11.09
CA LEU A 122 -7.51 9.98 10.87
C LEU A 122 -8.59 9.10 11.49
N ASP A 123 -8.25 7.85 11.81
CA ASP A 123 -9.20 6.85 12.32
C ASP A 123 -8.66 6.26 13.64
N PRO A 124 -9.39 6.35 14.74
CA PRO A 124 -8.93 5.86 16.04
C PRO A 124 -9.04 4.34 16.21
N ARG A 125 -9.67 3.63 15.27
CA ARG A 125 -9.96 2.19 15.40
C ARG A 125 -8.76 1.26 15.19
N PRO A 126 -7.75 1.57 14.33
CA PRO A 126 -6.60 0.69 14.22
C PRO A 126 -5.82 0.60 15.53
N ALA A 127 -5.76 -0.60 16.11
CA ALA A 127 -4.96 -0.89 17.29
C ALA A 127 -3.44 -0.84 17.01
N PHE A 128 -3.05 -0.93 15.74
CA PHE A 128 -1.68 -0.77 15.25
C PHE A 128 -1.65 -0.47 13.75
N ALA A 129 -0.54 0.08 13.27
CA ALA A 129 -0.25 0.27 11.86
C ALA A 129 1.14 -0.26 11.50
N ILE A 130 1.23 -1.05 10.42
CA ILE A 130 2.49 -1.55 9.87
C ILE A 130 2.67 -0.96 8.47
N SER A 131 3.67 -0.09 8.33
CA SER A 131 4.04 0.60 7.10
C SER A 131 5.33 -0.01 6.53
N THR A 132 5.28 -0.52 5.30
CA THR A 132 6.40 -1.22 4.67
C THR A 132 6.87 -0.45 3.45
N ILE A 133 8.15 -0.03 3.42
CA ILE A 133 8.78 0.72 2.32
C ILE A 133 7.85 1.81 1.73
N PRO A 134 7.36 2.75 2.53
CA PRO A 134 6.25 3.61 2.13
C PRO A 134 6.63 4.69 1.11
N VAL A 135 5.74 4.96 0.16
CA VAL A 135 5.73 6.23 -0.56
C VAL A 135 5.07 7.27 0.35
N VAL A 136 5.86 8.21 0.87
CA VAL A 136 5.39 9.19 1.87
C VAL A 136 5.27 10.62 1.35
N ASP A 137 5.95 10.93 0.24
CA ASP A 137 5.90 12.22 -0.46
C ASP A 137 5.94 11.98 -1.97
N GLY A 138 4.79 12.08 -2.60
CA GLY A 138 4.65 11.78 -4.04
C GLY A 138 5.44 12.76 -4.91
N TYR A 139 5.45 14.05 -4.58
CA TYR A 139 6.19 15.06 -5.37
C TYR A 139 7.69 14.79 -5.35
N GLN A 140 8.28 14.64 -4.15
CA GLN A 140 9.71 14.40 -4.02
C GLN A 140 10.12 13.06 -4.62
N THR A 141 9.33 12.02 -4.38
CA THR A 141 9.56 10.69 -4.96
C THR A 141 9.56 10.75 -6.49
N MET A 142 8.52 11.32 -7.10
CA MET A 142 8.40 11.38 -8.55
C MET A 142 9.49 12.26 -9.19
N ARG A 143 9.86 13.37 -8.55
CA ARG A 143 10.97 14.22 -9.02
C ARG A 143 12.30 13.49 -9.00
N ARG A 144 12.59 12.73 -7.92
CA ARG A 144 13.84 11.97 -7.77
C ARG A 144 13.96 10.83 -8.78
N VAL A 145 12.90 10.03 -8.94
CA VAL A 145 12.94 8.88 -9.85
C VAL A 145 12.97 9.27 -11.34
N HIS A 146 12.41 10.42 -11.71
CA HIS A 146 12.40 10.91 -13.09
C HIS A 146 13.60 11.81 -13.41
N GLY A 147 14.21 12.47 -12.44
CA GLY A 147 15.16 13.56 -12.65
C GLY A 147 14.49 14.79 -13.28
N GLU A 148 15.19 15.91 -13.33
CA GLU A 148 14.60 17.21 -13.67
C GLU A 148 13.94 17.25 -15.06
N THR A 149 14.62 16.71 -16.08
CA THR A 149 14.14 16.80 -17.47
C THR A 149 12.86 15.98 -17.67
N ARG A 150 12.85 14.72 -17.23
CA ARG A 150 11.68 13.85 -17.39
C ARG A 150 10.54 14.28 -16.48
N PHE A 151 10.84 14.79 -15.30
CA PHE A 151 9.83 15.34 -14.41
C PHE A 151 9.14 16.58 -15.02
N ALA A 152 9.90 17.44 -15.72
CA ALA A 152 9.31 18.57 -16.46
C ALA A 152 8.42 18.08 -17.63
N MET A 153 8.79 16.98 -18.32
CA MET A 153 7.95 16.36 -19.35
C MET A 153 6.68 15.76 -18.76
N LEU A 154 6.78 15.08 -17.63
CA LEU A 154 5.66 14.51 -16.89
C LEU A 154 4.66 15.61 -16.48
N ASN A 155 5.12 16.72 -15.95
CA ASN A 155 4.25 17.86 -15.60
C ASN A 155 3.51 18.42 -16.83
N ARG A 156 4.17 18.51 -18.00
CA ARG A 156 3.49 18.93 -19.24
C ARG A 156 2.39 17.95 -19.64
N MET A 157 2.68 16.64 -19.60
CA MET A 157 1.68 15.60 -19.91
C MET A 157 0.48 15.69 -18.96
N ILE A 158 0.71 15.86 -17.66
CA ILE A 158 -0.36 16.05 -16.66
C ILE A 158 -1.20 17.30 -17.01
N MET A 159 -0.58 18.41 -17.37
CA MET A 159 -1.32 19.64 -17.72
C MET A 159 -2.14 19.48 -19.02
N ASP A 160 -1.65 18.74 -19.98
CA ASP A 160 -2.40 18.44 -21.22
C ASP A 160 -3.58 17.51 -20.95
N ASP A 161 -3.40 16.48 -20.13
CA ASP A 161 -4.48 15.62 -19.64
C ASP A 161 -5.54 16.40 -18.85
N ARG A 162 -5.11 17.29 -17.96
CA ARG A 162 -6.01 18.16 -17.19
C ARG A 162 -6.87 19.05 -18.10
N ARG A 163 -6.27 19.63 -19.15
CA ARG A 163 -7.02 20.42 -20.14
C ARG A 163 -8.04 19.57 -20.90
N ALA A 164 -7.65 18.34 -21.27
CA ALA A 164 -8.56 17.41 -21.95
C ALA A 164 -9.74 17.01 -21.04
N ARG A 165 -9.47 16.72 -19.77
CA ARG A 165 -10.52 16.41 -18.78
C ARG A 165 -11.48 17.60 -18.55
N ALA A 166 -10.97 18.84 -18.53
CA ALA A 166 -11.80 20.04 -18.46
C ALA A 166 -12.74 20.21 -19.67
N GLN A 167 -12.45 19.54 -20.80
CA GLN A 167 -13.30 19.47 -21.98
C GLN A 167 -14.23 18.24 -22.00
N GLY A 168 -14.34 17.51 -20.87
CA GLY A 168 -15.19 16.32 -20.75
C GLY A 168 -14.55 15.02 -21.28
N LYS A 169 -13.28 15.00 -21.67
CA LYS A 169 -12.60 13.77 -22.07
C LYS A 169 -12.17 12.97 -20.84
N PRO A 170 -12.14 11.63 -20.91
CA PRO A 170 -11.54 10.83 -19.84
C PRO A 170 -10.03 11.10 -19.73
N SER A 171 -9.47 10.87 -18.54
CA SER A 171 -8.01 10.90 -18.37
C SER A 171 -7.33 9.86 -19.26
N GLY A 172 -6.20 10.24 -19.84
CA GLY A 172 -5.36 9.35 -20.61
C GLY A 172 -4.77 8.21 -19.78
N ARG A 173 -4.25 7.19 -20.46
CA ARG A 173 -3.54 6.06 -19.83
C ARG A 173 -2.04 6.30 -19.86
N MET A 174 -1.38 5.85 -18.79
CA MET A 174 0.08 5.87 -18.66
C MET A 174 0.55 4.47 -18.25
N PRO A 175 1.58 3.89 -18.89
CA PRO A 175 2.18 2.65 -18.43
C PRO A 175 2.73 2.81 -16.99
N MET A 176 2.61 1.77 -16.18
CA MET A 176 3.16 1.77 -14.82
C MET A 176 4.69 1.88 -14.85
N SER A 177 5.35 1.10 -15.71
CA SER A 177 6.80 1.15 -15.91
C SER A 177 7.17 0.71 -17.33
N PRO A 178 8.37 1.10 -17.82
CA PRO A 178 8.78 0.80 -19.19
C PRO A 178 9.23 -0.66 -19.33
N GLU A 179 8.91 -1.29 -20.46
CA GLU A 179 9.37 -2.65 -20.75
C GLU A 179 10.89 -2.72 -20.97
N LYS A 180 11.45 -1.71 -21.63
CA LYS A 180 12.87 -1.69 -22.06
C LYS A 180 13.56 -0.40 -21.64
N ASP A 181 13.57 0.59 -22.52
CA ASP A 181 14.27 1.85 -22.32
C ASP A 181 13.33 2.90 -21.69
N PRO A 182 13.62 3.39 -20.48
CA PRO A 182 12.79 4.42 -19.84
C PRO A 182 12.75 5.74 -20.63
N ASN A 183 13.67 5.97 -21.56
CA ASN A 183 13.70 7.21 -22.35
C ASN A 183 12.73 7.23 -23.53
N LEU A 184 12.19 6.08 -23.94
CA LEU A 184 11.28 5.98 -25.08
C LEU A 184 9.87 6.49 -24.76
N GLU A 185 9.41 6.35 -23.52
CA GLU A 185 8.10 6.82 -23.09
C GLU A 185 8.10 7.28 -21.62
N LEU A 186 7.14 8.12 -21.27
CA LEU A 186 6.91 8.47 -19.87
C LEU A 186 6.05 7.40 -19.21
N THR A 187 6.47 6.99 -18.03
CA THR A 187 5.79 5.98 -17.21
C THR A 187 5.71 6.46 -15.77
N SER A 188 4.85 5.90 -14.94
CA SER A 188 4.74 6.27 -13.53
C SER A 188 6.04 5.97 -12.77
N TRP A 189 6.63 4.81 -12.99
CA TRP A 189 7.88 4.36 -12.35
C TRP A 189 8.90 4.03 -13.44
N PRO A 190 9.89 4.89 -13.73
CA PRO A 190 10.76 4.77 -14.92
C PRO A 190 11.86 3.70 -14.78
N PHE A 191 11.50 2.51 -14.29
CA PHE A 191 12.41 1.42 -14.00
C PHE A 191 12.03 0.13 -14.76
N PRO A 192 12.85 -0.34 -15.73
CA PRO A 192 12.56 -1.59 -16.46
C PRO A 192 12.48 -2.84 -15.56
N HIS A 193 13.23 -2.88 -14.46
CA HIS A 193 13.16 -4.00 -13.52
C HIS A 193 11.81 -4.06 -12.76
N VAL A 194 11.10 -2.94 -12.63
CA VAL A 194 9.71 -2.93 -12.13
C VAL A 194 8.81 -3.66 -13.11
N TYR A 195 8.91 -3.35 -14.42
CA TYR A 195 8.13 -4.05 -15.43
C TYR A 195 8.38 -5.56 -15.41
N SER A 196 9.63 -6.01 -15.47
CA SER A 196 9.96 -7.43 -15.50
C SER A 196 9.49 -8.17 -14.25
N GLY A 197 9.61 -7.54 -13.07
CA GLY A 197 9.10 -8.08 -11.81
C GLY A 197 7.59 -8.27 -11.83
N PHE A 198 6.83 -7.23 -12.22
CA PHE A 198 5.37 -7.30 -12.25
C PHE A 198 4.83 -8.18 -13.40
N ALA A 199 5.54 -8.27 -14.53
CA ALA A 199 5.20 -9.23 -15.58
C ALA A 199 5.29 -10.69 -15.08
N ALA A 200 6.32 -11.02 -14.31
CA ALA A 200 6.46 -12.32 -13.69
C ALA A 200 5.37 -12.57 -12.64
N ILE A 201 5.07 -11.58 -11.79
CA ILE A 201 3.99 -11.66 -10.79
C ILE A 201 2.62 -11.84 -11.48
N LYS A 202 2.31 -11.06 -12.52
CA LYS A 202 1.07 -11.20 -13.28
C LYS A 202 0.91 -12.61 -13.83
N LYS A 203 1.97 -13.16 -14.41
CA LYS A 203 1.95 -14.50 -14.98
C LYS A 203 1.71 -15.60 -13.94
N ASN A 204 2.33 -15.48 -12.76
CA ASN A 204 2.42 -16.58 -11.81
C ASN A 204 1.43 -16.47 -10.65
N GLU A 205 1.05 -15.28 -10.24
CA GLU A 205 0.35 -15.05 -8.97
C GLU A 205 -0.86 -14.13 -9.08
N ALA A 206 -0.79 -13.08 -9.93
CA ALA A 206 -1.79 -12.02 -9.99
C ALA A 206 -2.28 -11.74 -11.42
N PRO A 207 -3.02 -12.68 -12.04
CA PRO A 207 -3.40 -12.58 -13.46
C PRO A 207 -4.28 -11.36 -13.77
N ARG A 208 -4.95 -10.79 -12.76
CA ARG A 208 -5.77 -9.57 -12.90
C ARG A 208 -4.98 -8.27 -12.77
N HIS A 209 -3.68 -8.33 -12.50
CA HIS A 209 -2.85 -7.12 -12.50
C HIS A 209 -2.84 -6.46 -13.88
N GLU A 210 -3.11 -5.16 -13.92
CA GLU A 210 -3.00 -4.32 -15.09
C GLU A 210 -1.83 -3.34 -14.93
N HIS A 211 -0.92 -3.34 -15.91
CA HIS A 211 0.35 -2.62 -15.82
C HIS A 211 0.25 -1.18 -16.33
N TRP A 212 -0.82 -0.48 -15.97
CA TRP A 212 -1.08 0.91 -16.34
C TRP A 212 -1.97 1.61 -15.30
N ASN A 213 -1.95 2.92 -15.33
CA ASN A 213 -2.83 3.79 -14.54
C ASN A 213 -3.29 4.98 -15.37
N THR A 214 -4.26 5.75 -14.89
CA THR A 214 -4.64 7.02 -15.52
C THR A 214 -3.56 8.07 -15.29
N ILE A 215 -3.40 9.04 -16.20
CA ILE A 215 -2.47 10.17 -16.01
C ILE A 215 -2.88 11.00 -14.80
N GLU A 216 -4.19 11.16 -14.55
CA GLU A 216 -4.72 11.83 -13.36
C GLU A 216 -4.25 11.19 -12.06
N SER A 217 -4.04 9.86 -12.03
CA SER A 217 -3.49 9.18 -10.85
C SER A 217 -2.11 9.72 -10.47
N VAL A 218 -1.27 10.06 -11.46
CA VAL A 218 0.04 10.64 -11.21
C VAL A 218 -0.09 12.10 -10.74
N GLU A 219 -1.03 12.88 -11.30
CA GLU A 219 -1.34 14.22 -10.78
C GLU A 219 -1.74 14.17 -9.30
N LEU A 220 -2.58 13.21 -8.92
CA LEU A 220 -3.00 13.02 -7.52
C LEU A 220 -1.84 12.53 -6.63
N LEU A 221 -0.95 11.68 -7.16
CA LEU A 221 0.26 11.28 -6.45
C LEU A 221 1.16 12.48 -6.14
N LEU A 222 1.34 13.44 -7.07
CA LEU A 222 2.14 14.63 -6.82
C LEU A 222 1.60 15.53 -5.68
N GLN A 223 0.32 15.38 -5.34
CA GLN A 223 -0.33 16.12 -4.24
C GLN A 223 -0.27 15.36 -2.91
N TYR A 224 0.18 14.11 -2.93
CA TYR A 224 0.16 13.22 -1.78
C TYR A 224 1.38 13.42 -0.88
N LYS A 225 1.12 13.64 0.41
CA LYS A 225 2.16 13.72 1.44
C LYS A 225 1.63 13.17 2.77
N ALA A 226 2.30 12.17 3.34
CA ALA A 226 1.89 11.52 4.59
C ALA A 226 2.37 12.27 5.84
N ALA A 227 3.57 12.87 5.81
CA ALA A 227 4.20 13.50 6.99
C ALA A 227 3.29 14.49 7.76
N PRO A 228 2.50 15.38 7.12
CA PRO A 228 1.61 16.31 7.86
C PRO A 228 0.51 15.62 8.67
N PHE A 229 0.17 14.38 8.34
CA PHE A 229 -0.79 13.59 9.10
C PHE A 229 -0.14 12.87 10.28
N CYS A 230 1.13 12.50 10.17
CA CYS A 230 1.83 11.69 11.16
C CYS A 230 1.90 12.34 12.54
N GLU A 231 1.87 13.68 12.64
CA GLU A 231 1.79 14.42 13.89
C GLU A 231 0.51 14.12 14.69
N ARG A 232 -0.54 13.61 14.02
CA ARG A 232 -1.82 13.24 14.64
C ARG A 232 -1.85 11.80 15.13
N ILE A 233 -0.83 11.00 14.86
CA ILE A 233 -0.73 9.63 15.36
C ILE A 233 -0.27 9.70 16.82
N VAL A 234 -1.22 9.75 17.73
CA VAL A 234 -0.97 9.94 19.17
C VAL A 234 -1.07 8.62 19.93
N GLU A 235 -2.05 7.77 19.60
CA GLU A 235 -2.38 6.55 20.33
C GLU A 235 -1.96 5.26 19.61
N THR A 236 -2.08 5.22 18.28
CA THR A 236 -1.83 4.01 17.49
C THR A 236 -0.34 3.68 17.42
N PRO A 237 0.11 2.51 17.93
CA PRO A 237 1.47 2.01 17.73
C PRO A 237 1.79 1.84 16.25
N VAL A 238 2.99 2.28 15.85
CA VAL A 238 3.41 2.22 14.43
C VAL A 238 4.72 1.47 14.28
N MET A 239 4.74 0.53 13.35
CA MET A 239 5.98 -0.03 12.83
C MET A 239 6.19 0.42 11.39
N MET A 240 7.33 1.04 11.10
CA MET A 240 7.78 1.36 9.76
C MET A 240 9.02 0.53 9.41
N THR A 241 8.98 -0.19 8.29
CA THR A 241 10.11 -0.99 7.80
C THR A 241 10.63 -0.45 6.48
N LEU A 242 11.96 -0.31 6.39
CA LEU A 242 12.68 0.17 5.23
C LEU A 242 13.53 -0.94 4.62
N ALA A 243 13.71 -0.85 3.31
CA ALA A 243 14.71 -1.61 2.58
C ALA A 243 15.96 -0.72 2.37
N GLN A 244 17.14 -1.14 2.85
CA GLN A 244 18.35 -0.30 2.72
C GLN A 244 18.79 -0.05 1.27
N GLY A 245 18.45 -0.95 0.36
CA GLY A 245 18.74 -0.81 -1.07
C GLY A 245 17.61 -0.19 -1.89
N ASP A 246 16.60 0.43 -1.24
CA ASP A 246 15.46 1.00 -1.94
C ASP A 246 15.88 2.19 -2.82
N ASN A 247 15.58 2.08 -4.11
CA ASN A 247 15.83 3.11 -5.12
C ASN A 247 14.54 3.71 -5.70
N ILE A 248 13.38 3.29 -5.20
CA ILE A 248 12.05 3.77 -5.62
C ILE A 248 11.48 4.73 -4.59
N THR A 249 11.50 4.34 -3.31
CA THR A 249 11.22 5.24 -2.19
C THR A 249 12.53 5.71 -1.57
N SER A 250 12.51 6.81 -0.85
CA SER A 250 13.72 7.43 -0.34
C SER A 250 13.77 7.33 1.18
N ALA A 251 14.79 6.66 1.71
CA ALA A 251 14.97 6.42 3.15
C ALA A 251 15.00 7.70 4.00
N ASP A 252 15.50 8.82 3.45
CA ASP A 252 15.48 10.13 4.12
C ASP A 252 14.07 10.68 4.28
N LEU A 253 13.21 10.58 3.25
CA LEU A 253 11.80 10.99 3.32
C LEU A 253 11.01 10.09 4.29
N GLU A 254 11.30 8.80 4.29
CA GLU A 254 10.69 7.84 5.21
C GLU A 254 11.09 8.14 6.66
N ALA A 255 12.38 8.42 6.92
CA ALA A 255 12.88 8.79 8.24
C ALA A 255 12.28 10.13 8.74
N GLU A 256 12.18 11.14 7.87
CA GLU A 256 11.52 12.41 8.18
C GLU A 256 10.06 12.16 8.58
N THR A 257 9.34 11.36 7.80
CA THR A 257 7.95 11.02 8.06
C THR A 257 7.79 10.23 9.36
N PHE A 258 8.68 9.26 9.63
CA PHE A 258 8.69 8.53 10.89
C PHE A 258 8.93 9.45 12.09
N ASN A 259 9.85 10.39 11.98
CA ASN A 259 10.14 11.35 13.05
C ASN A 259 8.93 12.25 13.37
N ALA A 260 8.06 12.54 12.39
CA ALA A 260 6.83 13.31 12.61
C ALA A 260 5.75 12.56 13.40
N ILE A 261 5.84 11.24 13.55
CA ILE A 261 4.90 10.46 14.39
C ILE A 261 5.11 10.84 15.84
N THR A 262 4.06 11.31 16.52
CA THR A 262 4.14 11.78 17.92
C THR A 262 4.04 10.64 18.95
N ASN A 263 3.38 9.53 18.61
CA ASN A 263 3.29 8.38 19.50
C ASN A 263 4.69 7.83 19.81
N PRO A 264 5.10 7.71 21.11
CA PRO A 264 6.38 7.13 21.49
C PRO A 264 6.47 5.62 21.19
N ASN A 265 5.34 4.92 21.10
CA ASN A 265 5.30 3.51 20.76
C ASN A 265 5.41 3.33 19.24
N LYS A 266 6.55 3.72 18.68
CA LYS A 266 6.88 3.62 17.27
C LYS A 266 8.22 2.94 17.06
N VAL A 267 8.34 2.12 16.01
CA VAL A 267 9.56 1.38 15.65
C VAL A 267 9.92 1.63 14.20
N PHE A 268 11.18 1.99 13.95
CA PHE A 268 11.77 2.16 12.64
C PHE A 268 12.78 1.04 12.40
N ALA A 269 12.48 0.10 11.53
CA ALA A 269 13.33 -1.05 11.25
C ALA A 269 13.90 -0.97 9.83
N SER A 270 15.22 -0.75 9.75
CA SER A 270 15.96 -0.78 8.47
C SER A 270 16.49 -2.18 8.22
N VAL A 271 16.07 -2.80 7.11
CA VAL A 271 16.44 -4.17 6.74
C VAL A 271 17.52 -4.15 5.66
N SER A 272 18.69 -4.75 5.98
CA SER A 272 19.84 -4.80 5.08
C SER A 272 19.74 -5.89 4.02
N GLY A 273 20.39 -5.66 2.87
CA GLY A 273 20.47 -6.60 1.76
C GLY A 273 19.12 -6.88 1.09
N VAL A 274 18.24 -5.91 1.11
CA VAL A 274 16.96 -5.91 0.39
C VAL A 274 16.75 -4.55 -0.30
N ASP A 275 16.04 -4.55 -1.41
CA ASP A 275 15.59 -3.37 -2.14
C ASP A 275 14.08 -3.44 -2.38
N HIS A 276 13.52 -2.36 -2.95
CA HIS A 276 12.08 -2.27 -3.17
C HIS A 276 11.51 -3.49 -3.90
N MET A 277 12.04 -3.78 -5.09
CA MET A 277 11.51 -4.84 -5.94
C MET A 277 11.83 -6.25 -5.44
N SER A 278 12.92 -6.43 -4.70
CA SER A 278 13.25 -7.73 -4.13
C SER A 278 12.24 -8.20 -3.08
N LEU A 279 11.52 -7.27 -2.44
CA LEU A 279 10.43 -7.61 -1.52
C LEU A 279 9.19 -8.18 -2.23
N TYR A 280 9.12 -8.08 -3.55
CA TYR A 280 8.06 -8.65 -4.37
C TYR A 280 8.48 -9.92 -5.11
N THR A 281 9.75 -9.98 -5.50
CA THR A 281 10.26 -11.01 -6.41
C THR A 281 11.12 -12.08 -5.74
N ASN A 282 11.61 -11.81 -4.52
CA ASN A 282 12.47 -12.72 -3.77
C ASN A 282 11.85 -13.06 -2.40
N ARG A 283 11.46 -14.32 -2.20
CA ARG A 283 10.79 -14.78 -0.98
C ARG A 283 11.67 -14.73 0.27
N ASP A 284 12.98 -14.92 0.13
CA ASP A 284 13.89 -14.82 1.27
C ASP A 284 14.06 -13.37 1.73
N HIS A 285 14.08 -12.41 0.80
CA HIS A 285 14.11 -10.99 1.10
C HIS A 285 12.80 -10.54 1.77
N LEU A 286 11.65 -10.93 1.22
CA LEU A 286 10.34 -10.69 1.84
C LEU A 286 10.29 -11.27 3.27
N ALA A 287 10.81 -12.49 3.44
CA ALA A 287 10.80 -13.16 4.75
C ALA A 287 11.66 -12.44 5.80
N LYS A 288 12.75 -11.76 5.42
CA LYS A 288 13.50 -10.92 6.38
C LYS A 288 12.62 -9.83 6.97
N VAL A 289 11.87 -9.11 6.13
CA VAL A 289 10.95 -8.04 6.57
C VAL A 289 9.76 -8.60 7.32
N GLY A 290 9.11 -9.65 6.80
CA GLY A 290 7.95 -10.30 7.42
C GLY A 290 8.25 -10.81 8.83
N LYS A 291 9.44 -11.41 9.07
CA LYS A 291 9.86 -11.87 10.41
C LYS A 291 10.04 -10.71 11.39
N VAL A 292 10.60 -9.58 10.94
CA VAL A 292 10.77 -8.39 11.80
C VAL A 292 9.41 -7.83 12.19
N GLN A 293 8.48 -7.73 11.24
CA GLN A 293 7.11 -7.27 11.50
C GLN A 293 6.35 -8.21 12.42
N ALA A 294 6.44 -9.53 12.19
CA ALA A 294 5.79 -10.53 13.02
C ALA A 294 6.33 -10.52 14.46
N ALA A 295 7.64 -10.37 14.66
CA ALA A 295 8.24 -10.28 15.99
C ALA A 295 7.74 -9.06 16.75
N TRP A 296 7.66 -7.90 16.09
CA TRP A 296 7.10 -6.69 16.69
C TRP A 296 5.62 -6.86 17.04
N LEU A 297 4.80 -7.36 16.10
CA LEU A 297 3.38 -7.55 16.31
C LEU A 297 3.10 -8.55 17.44
N LYS A 298 3.86 -9.65 17.52
CA LYS A 298 3.76 -10.63 18.62
C LYS A 298 3.90 -9.97 19.99
N ASN A 299 4.94 -9.13 20.16
CA ASN A 299 5.18 -8.43 21.41
C ASN A 299 4.08 -7.42 21.73
N LEU A 300 3.61 -6.69 20.71
CA LEU A 300 2.53 -5.72 20.86
C LEU A 300 1.22 -6.42 21.29
N LEU A 301 0.81 -7.49 20.60
CA LEU A 301 -0.41 -8.23 20.95
C LEU A 301 -0.35 -8.84 22.35
N ALA A 302 0.83 -9.28 22.80
CA ALA A 302 1.03 -9.78 24.15
C ALA A 302 0.88 -8.69 25.23
N SER A 303 1.08 -7.43 24.89
CA SER A 303 0.88 -6.29 25.79
C SER A 303 -0.55 -5.76 25.82
N MET A 304 -1.40 -6.20 24.90
CA MET A 304 -2.81 -5.79 24.79
C MET A 304 -3.76 -6.78 25.48
N GLY A 305 -3.30 -7.98 25.79
CA GLY A 305 -4.07 -9.04 26.44
C GLY A 305 -3.50 -9.46 27.70
#